data_0e8e5518a578107de8116d661cbbce5f
#
_entry.id   0e8e5518a578107de8116d661cbbce5f
#
_cell.length_a   1.000
_cell.length_b   1.000
_cell.length_c   1.000
_cell.angle_alpha   90.00
_cell.angle_beta   90.00
_cell.angle_gamma   90.00
#
_symmetry.space_group_name_H-M   'P 1'
#
loop_
_entity.id
_entity.type
_entity.pdbx_description
1 polymer ?
#
loop_
_entity_poly.entity_id
_entity_poly.type
_entity_poly.pdbx_seq_one_letter_code
_entity_poly.pdbx_strand_id
1 'polypeptide(L)'
;KKCPREFYYKYIAGIPEKKTIHLFRGSLVHKILERLFKYQFKNMTAWDKGAPRTWIQEEFEKGWEEKIAKHKWLWEIHTKDEMDAMYIETQDLLQNFVGSVNKKLTEMVKWKIYKSKYQAWNAVAPKYAEKWVKSKEYAVVGVVDAVCSDFDGGTTLLDYKTSKRYGAYLPEEYYRQLIIYAFLYTLEMGEMPKFVGVNY
;
A
#
# COMPACT_ATOMS: atom_id res chain seq x y z
N LYS A 1 18.42 -13.60 -4.05
CA LYS A 1 18.84 -12.56 -5.01
C LYS A 1 18.71 -13.14 -6.42
N LYS A 2 17.91 -12.50 -7.30
CA LYS A 2 17.75 -12.96 -8.69
C LYS A 2 19.07 -12.86 -9.47
N CYS A 3 19.87 -11.82 -9.22
CA CYS A 3 21.13 -11.57 -9.89
C CYS A 3 22.12 -10.86 -8.95
N PRO A 4 23.26 -11.49 -8.59
CA PRO A 4 24.28 -10.86 -7.76
C PRO A 4 24.87 -9.59 -8.39
N ARG A 5 24.97 -9.54 -9.74
CA ARG A 5 25.46 -8.41 -10.50
C ARG A 5 24.51 -7.19 -10.39
N GLU A 6 23.18 -7.42 -10.49
CA GLU A 6 22.16 -6.40 -10.29
C GLU A 6 22.24 -5.80 -8.88
N PHE A 7 22.39 -6.66 -7.86
CA PHE A 7 22.59 -6.22 -6.48
C PHE A 7 23.84 -5.35 -6.32
N TYR A 8 24.96 -5.76 -6.93
CA TYR A 8 26.20 -4.98 -6.90
C TYR A 8 26.00 -3.59 -7.48
N TYR A 9 25.42 -3.49 -8.69
CA TYR A 9 25.20 -2.22 -9.35
C TYR A 9 24.25 -1.31 -8.57
N LYS A 10 23.17 -1.86 -8.03
CA LYS A 10 22.15 -1.09 -7.31
C LYS A 10 22.62 -0.62 -5.93
N TYR A 11 23.20 -1.52 -5.13
CA TYR A 11 23.43 -1.26 -3.72
C TYR A 11 24.90 -1.00 -3.34
N ILE A 12 25.84 -1.41 -4.16
CA ILE A 12 27.28 -1.21 -3.89
C ILE A 12 27.84 -0.12 -4.80
N ALA A 13 27.63 -0.21 -6.11
CA ALA A 13 28.10 0.78 -7.05
C ALA A 13 27.18 2.03 -7.13
N GLY A 14 25.98 1.97 -6.53
CA GLY A 14 25.06 3.11 -6.47
C GLY A 14 24.54 3.59 -7.82
N ILE A 15 24.53 2.70 -8.85
CA ILE A 15 24.04 3.09 -10.17
C ILE A 15 22.53 3.30 -10.09
N PRO A 16 22.02 4.48 -10.46
CA PRO A 16 20.58 4.77 -10.41
C PRO A 16 19.80 3.80 -11.29
N GLU A 17 18.79 3.17 -10.73
CA GLU A 17 17.84 2.40 -11.54
C GLU A 17 17.04 3.32 -12.47
N LYS A 18 16.82 2.86 -13.70
CA LYS A 18 15.90 3.53 -14.61
C LYS A 18 14.48 3.38 -14.04
N LYS A 19 13.94 4.47 -13.54
CA LYS A 19 12.58 4.49 -13.01
C LYS A 19 11.60 4.27 -14.17
N THR A 20 10.61 3.44 -13.94
CA THR A 20 9.51 3.20 -14.88
C THR A 20 8.25 3.92 -14.40
N ILE A 21 7.31 4.16 -15.31
CA ILE A 21 6.00 4.74 -14.95
C ILE A 21 5.24 3.87 -13.93
N HIS A 22 5.44 2.55 -13.97
CA HIS A 22 4.85 1.64 -12.98
C HIS A 22 5.44 1.82 -11.57
N LEU A 23 6.75 2.03 -11.45
CA LEU A 23 7.39 2.37 -10.17
C LEU A 23 6.97 3.75 -9.68
N PHE A 24 6.79 4.70 -10.59
CA PHE A 24 6.24 6.01 -10.29
C PHE A 24 4.82 5.89 -9.68
N ARG A 25 3.92 5.16 -10.37
CA ARG A 25 2.55 4.90 -9.90
C ARG A 25 2.55 4.20 -8.55
N GLY A 26 3.27 3.08 -8.43
CA GLY A 26 3.35 2.30 -7.20
C GLY A 26 3.74 3.16 -6.01
N SER A 27 4.85 3.89 -6.12
CA SER A 27 5.33 4.73 -5.02
C SER A 27 4.41 5.93 -4.68
N LEU A 28 3.58 6.39 -5.63
CA LEU A 28 2.56 7.40 -5.35
C LEU A 28 1.40 6.80 -4.56
N VAL A 29 0.87 5.66 -5.01
CA VAL A 29 -0.25 4.96 -4.36
C VAL A 29 0.12 4.58 -2.93
N HIS A 30 1.27 3.95 -2.70
CA HIS A 30 1.72 3.58 -1.35
C HIS A 30 1.78 4.80 -0.43
N LYS A 31 2.36 5.91 -0.90
CA LYS A 31 2.43 7.15 -0.10
C LYS A 31 1.05 7.71 0.25
N ILE A 32 0.09 7.64 -0.68
CA ILE A 32 -1.27 8.11 -0.44
C ILE A 32 -2.00 7.20 0.56
N LEU A 33 -1.86 5.88 0.41
CA LEU A 33 -2.45 4.91 1.34
C LEU A 33 -1.85 5.05 2.75
N GLU A 34 -0.52 5.20 2.86
CA GLU A 34 0.14 5.48 4.13
C GLU A 34 -0.45 6.72 4.83
N ARG A 35 -0.64 7.80 4.08
CA ARG A 35 -1.25 9.03 4.60
C ARG A 35 -2.70 8.83 4.98
N LEU A 36 -3.48 8.09 4.17
CA LEU A 36 -4.88 7.77 4.47
C LEU A 36 -5.00 7.06 5.82
N PHE A 37 -4.14 6.08 6.10
CA PHE A 37 -4.16 5.35 7.37
C PHE A 37 -3.74 6.19 8.56
N LYS A 38 -2.86 7.16 8.36
CA LYS A 38 -2.43 8.11 9.41
C LYS A 38 -3.41 9.28 9.57
N TYR A 39 -4.31 9.49 8.61
CA TYR A 39 -5.26 10.58 8.67
C TYR A 39 -6.38 10.28 9.67
N GLN A 40 -6.47 11.12 10.68
CA GLN A 40 -7.55 11.03 11.67
C GLN A 40 -8.78 11.77 11.13
N PHE A 41 -9.75 11.02 10.60
CA PHE A 41 -11.06 11.58 10.27
C PHE A 41 -11.77 11.97 11.57
N LYS A 42 -11.87 13.29 11.81
CA LYS A 42 -12.24 13.91 13.11
C LYS A 42 -13.62 13.54 13.66
N ASN A 43 -14.52 12.99 12.83
CA ASN A 43 -15.84 12.54 13.31
C ASN A 43 -16.52 11.58 12.32
N MET A 44 -17.57 10.91 12.81
CA MET A 44 -18.41 9.97 12.06
C MET A 44 -19.09 10.62 10.84
N THR A 45 -19.53 11.86 11.00
CA THR A 45 -20.26 12.61 9.97
C THR A 45 -19.40 12.85 8.73
N ALA A 46 -18.09 13.08 8.90
CA ALA A 46 -17.16 13.27 7.80
C ALA A 46 -17.02 11.99 6.95
N TRP A 47 -16.93 10.83 7.59
CA TRP A 47 -16.87 9.55 6.88
C TRP A 47 -18.15 9.27 6.08
N ASP A 48 -19.30 9.45 6.70
CA ASP A 48 -20.61 9.21 6.07
C ASP A 48 -20.90 10.18 4.92
N LYS A 49 -20.36 11.40 4.96
CA LYS A 49 -20.42 12.38 3.87
C LYS A 49 -19.41 12.16 2.73
N GLY A 50 -18.71 11.04 2.73
CA GLY A 50 -17.77 10.70 1.66
C GLY A 50 -16.40 11.35 1.78
N ALA A 51 -16.05 11.94 2.93
CA ALA A 51 -14.77 12.60 3.15
C ALA A 51 -13.54 11.77 2.73
N PRO A 52 -13.47 10.44 2.94
CA PRO A 52 -12.33 9.67 2.46
C PRO A 52 -12.16 9.68 0.95
N ARG A 53 -13.27 9.70 0.19
CA ARG A 53 -13.21 9.76 -1.28
C ARG A 53 -12.70 11.11 -1.78
N THR A 54 -13.20 12.20 -1.20
CA THR A 54 -12.73 13.55 -1.51
C THR A 54 -11.29 13.74 -1.12
N TRP A 55 -10.93 13.33 0.10
CA TRP A 55 -9.57 13.43 0.61
C TRP A 55 -8.56 12.68 -0.27
N ILE A 56 -8.87 11.43 -0.66
CA ILE A 56 -7.94 10.63 -1.48
C ILE A 56 -7.78 11.21 -2.89
N GLN A 57 -8.84 11.84 -3.41
CA GLN A 57 -8.78 12.55 -4.68
C GLN A 57 -7.84 13.76 -4.60
N GLU A 58 -8.00 14.61 -3.61
CA GLU A 58 -7.16 15.79 -3.39
C GLU A 58 -5.69 15.41 -3.17
N GLU A 59 -5.42 14.37 -2.36
CA GLU A 59 -4.05 13.86 -2.14
C GLU A 59 -3.45 13.25 -3.40
N PHE A 60 -4.28 12.60 -4.23
CA PHE A 60 -3.83 12.04 -5.50
C PHE A 60 -3.46 13.14 -6.50
N GLU A 61 -4.32 14.11 -6.72
CA GLU A 61 -4.09 15.22 -7.64
C GLU A 61 -2.80 15.96 -7.27
N LYS A 62 -2.70 16.38 -6.01
CA LYS A 62 -1.50 17.04 -5.47
C LYS A 62 -0.24 16.17 -5.63
N GLY A 63 -0.32 14.91 -5.25
CA GLY A 63 0.82 13.99 -5.31
C GLY A 63 1.25 13.68 -6.74
N TRP A 64 0.31 13.63 -7.68
CA TRP A 64 0.58 13.45 -9.10
C TRP A 64 1.32 14.66 -9.67
N GLU A 65 0.81 15.86 -9.47
CA GLU A 65 1.45 17.10 -9.93
C GLU A 65 2.86 17.27 -9.36
N GLU A 66 3.04 17.10 -8.04
CA GLU A 66 4.34 17.19 -7.38
C GLU A 66 5.35 16.18 -7.96
N LYS A 67 4.90 14.95 -8.22
CA LYS A 67 5.77 13.90 -8.76
C LYS A 67 6.10 14.12 -10.23
N ILE A 68 5.13 14.51 -11.05
CA ILE A 68 5.36 14.84 -12.47
C ILE A 68 6.37 15.98 -12.58
N ALA A 69 6.23 17.04 -11.78
CA ALA A 69 7.18 18.16 -11.78
C ALA A 69 8.62 17.72 -11.47
N LYS A 70 8.78 16.70 -10.62
CA LYS A 70 10.10 16.13 -10.24
C LYS A 70 10.65 15.12 -11.26
N HIS A 71 9.80 14.56 -12.09
CA HIS A 71 10.15 13.46 -13.00
C HIS A 71 9.84 13.82 -14.45
N LYS A 72 10.36 14.98 -14.91
CA LYS A 72 10.15 15.50 -16.28
C LYS A 72 10.51 14.51 -17.38
N TRP A 73 11.45 13.59 -17.13
CA TRP A 73 11.83 12.52 -18.03
C TRP A 73 10.67 11.60 -18.46
N LEU A 74 9.57 11.57 -17.67
CA LEU A 74 8.37 10.81 -18.07
C LEU A 74 7.81 11.28 -19.40
N TRP A 75 7.83 12.59 -19.65
CA TRP A 75 7.36 13.20 -20.89
C TRP A 75 8.31 12.98 -22.08
N GLU A 76 9.53 12.51 -21.83
CA GLU A 76 10.50 12.17 -22.88
C GLU A 76 10.29 10.76 -23.43
N ILE A 77 9.65 9.86 -22.65
CA ILE A 77 9.50 8.45 -22.98
C ILE A 77 8.04 7.98 -23.06
N HIS A 78 7.09 8.80 -22.63
CA HIS A 78 5.65 8.50 -22.66
C HIS A 78 4.87 9.59 -23.40
N THR A 79 3.89 9.16 -24.18
CA THR A 79 2.95 10.07 -24.85
C THR A 79 1.97 10.68 -23.83
N LYS A 80 1.30 11.74 -24.23
CA LYS A 80 0.25 12.35 -23.40
C LYS A 80 -0.87 11.34 -23.12
N ASP A 81 -1.30 10.58 -24.11
CA ASP A 81 -2.38 9.60 -23.96
C ASP A 81 -2.00 8.48 -22.98
N GLU A 82 -0.74 8.02 -22.97
CA GLU A 82 -0.26 7.05 -21.99
C GLU A 82 -0.24 7.62 -20.57
N MET A 83 0.13 8.89 -20.40
CA MET A 83 0.14 9.57 -19.12
C MET A 83 -1.28 9.83 -18.62
N ASP A 84 -2.20 10.23 -19.50
CA ASP A 84 -3.61 10.44 -19.15
C ASP A 84 -4.29 9.11 -18.78
N ALA A 85 -4.02 8.05 -19.52
CA ALA A 85 -4.49 6.69 -19.18
C ALA A 85 -3.97 6.24 -17.80
N MET A 86 -2.69 6.44 -17.51
CA MET A 86 -2.09 6.10 -16.22
C MET A 86 -2.68 6.92 -15.07
N TYR A 87 -2.98 8.20 -15.32
CA TYR A 87 -3.66 9.07 -14.35
C TYR A 87 -5.03 8.50 -13.98
N ILE A 88 -5.87 8.22 -14.99
CA ILE A 88 -7.23 7.68 -14.81
C ILE A 88 -7.18 6.32 -14.11
N GLU A 89 -6.35 5.39 -14.57
CA GLU A 89 -6.21 4.06 -13.94
C GLU A 89 -5.77 4.16 -12.47
N THR A 90 -4.91 5.12 -12.14
CA THR A 90 -4.43 5.29 -10.76
C THR A 90 -5.50 5.90 -9.87
N GLN A 91 -6.26 6.87 -10.38
CA GLN A 91 -7.41 7.46 -9.71
C GLN A 91 -8.47 6.40 -9.41
N ASP A 92 -8.84 5.60 -10.41
CA ASP A 92 -9.82 4.52 -10.27
C ASP A 92 -9.38 3.48 -9.21
N LEU A 93 -8.09 3.10 -9.23
CA LEU A 93 -7.54 2.19 -8.23
C LEU A 93 -7.73 2.73 -6.80
N LEU A 94 -7.39 3.98 -6.56
CA LEU A 94 -7.53 4.61 -5.26
C LEU A 94 -8.99 4.77 -4.83
N GLN A 95 -9.88 5.16 -5.76
CA GLN A 95 -11.31 5.28 -5.49
C GLN A 95 -11.96 3.91 -5.22
N ASN A 96 -11.56 2.87 -5.95
CA ASN A 96 -12.01 1.50 -5.72
C ASN A 96 -11.55 0.98 -4.35
N PHE A 97 -10.31 1.27 -3.95
CA PHE A 97 -9.80 0.93 -2.62
C PHE A 97 -10.69 1.54 -1.53
N VAL A 98 -10.94 2.86 -1.56
CA VAL A 98 -11.81 3.53 -0.59
C VAL A 98 -13.24 2.99 -0.65
N GLY A 99 -13.74 2.69 -1.86
CA GLY A 99 -15.06 2.07 -2.06
C GLY A 99 -15.18 0.73 -1.37
N SER A 100 -14.17 -0.14 -1.51
CA SER A 100 -14.13 -1.47 -0.88
C SER A 100 -14.06 -1.37 0.64
N VAL A 101 -13.24 -0.48 1.17
CA VAL A 101 -13.16 -0.18 2.61
C VAL A 101 -14.52 0.30 3.12
N ASN A 102 -15.13 1.28 2.46
CA ASN A 102 -16.43 1.82 2.88
C ASN A 102 -17.54 0.76 2.86
N LYS A 103 -17.54 -0.16 1.86
CA LYS A 103 -18.44 -1.31 1.82
C LYS A 103 -18.26 -2.18 3.05
N LYS A 104 -17.02 -2.57 3.36
CA LYS A 104 -16.68 -3.37 4.54
C LYS A 104 -17.15 -2.70 5.85
N LEU A 105 -16.89 -1.41 6.01
CA LEU A 105 -17.34 -0.66 7.20
C LEU A 105 -18.87 -0.60 7.30
N THR A 106 -19.57 -0.43 6.17
CA THR A 106 -21.03 -0.44 6.11
C THR A 106 -21.60 -1.78 6.55
N GLU A 107 -21.02 -2.88 6.10
CA GLU A 107 -21.41 -4.24 6.50
C GLU A 107 -21.20 -4.45 8.00
N MET A 108 -20.07 -4.02 8.55
CA MET A 108 -19.78 -4.12 9.99
C MET A 108 -20.80 -3.38 10.85
N VAL A 109 -21.23 -2.21 10.41
CA VAL A 109 -22.29 -1.45 11.10
C VAL A 109 -23.65 -2.13 10.94
N LYS A 110 -23.99 -2.61 9.72
CA LYS A 110 -25.22 -3.35 9.45
C LYS A 110 -25.36 -4.60 10.32
N TRP A 111 -24.28 -5.34 10.50
CA TRP A 111 -24.24 -6.53 11.34
C TRP A 111 -24.06 -6.23 12.83
N LYS A 112 -24.12 -4.95 13.22
CA LYS A 112 -23.98 -4.49 14.62
C LYS A 112 -22.65 -4.88 15.30
N ILE A 113 -21.62 -5.15 14.53
CA ILE A 113 -20.25 -5.40 15.04
C ILE A 113 -19.71 -4.10 15.67
N TYR A 114 -19.95 -2.97 15.00
CA TYR A 114 -19.64 -1.63 15.50
C TYR A 114 -20.85 -0.72 15.40
N LYS A 115 -20.92 0.28 16.30
CA LYS A 115 -22.03 1.26 16.33
C LYS A 115 -21.95 2.27 15.18
N SER A 116 -20.77 2.43 14.56
CA SER A 116 -20.54 3.44 13.52
C SER A 116 -19.36 3.05 12.64
N LYS A 117 -19.32 3.62 11.41
CA LYS A 117 -18.19 3.46 10.49
C LYS A 117 -16.89 4.01 11.07
N TYR A 118 -16.95 5.07 11.87
CA TYR A 118 -15.76 5.60 12.54
C TYR A 118 -15.16 4.60 13.53
N GLN A 119 -16.00 3.95 14.36
CA GLN A 119 -15.52 2.89 15.25
C GLN A 119 -14.99 1.69 14.47
N ALA A 120 -15.70 1.27 13.43
CA ALA A 120 -15.26 0.21 12.54
C ALA A 120 -13.91 0.53 11.88
N TRP A 121 -13.73 1.77 11.38
CA TRP A 121 -12.45 2.21 10.81
C TRP A 121 -11.31 2.12 11.82
N ASN A 122 -11.47 2.69 13.00
CA ASN A 122 -10.44 2.65 14.03
C ASN A 122 -10.04 1.23 14.46
N ALA A 123 -10.95 0.27 14.28
CA ALA A 123 -10.69 -1.13 14.59
C ALA A 123 -10.01 -1.89 13.44
N VAL A 124 -10.26 -1.51 12.16
CA VAL A 124 -9.73 -2.22 10.99
C VAL A 124 -8.61 -1.50 10.28
N ALA A 125 -8.39 -0.22 10.58
CA ALA A 125 -7.25 0.51 10.05
C ALA A 125 -5.95 -0.15 10.48
N PRO A 126 -4.92 -0.15 9.62
CA PRO A 126 -3.63 -0.71 9.98
C PRO A 126 -3.08 -0.09 11.26
N LYS A 127 -2.61 -0.94 12.16
CA LYS A 127 -1.88 -0.52 13.37
C LYS A 127 -0.58 0.19 12.99
N TYR A 128 0.06 -0.29 11.94
CA TYR A 128 1.24 0.33 11.35
C TYR A 128 1.08 0.37 9.82
N ALA A 129 1.41 1.51 9.21
CA ALA A 129 1.58 1.67 7.78
C ALA A 129 3.05 1.91 7.48
N GLU A 130 3.58 1.29 6.41
CA GLU A 130 5.00 1.35 6.03
C GLU A 130 5.93 0.96 7.20
N LYS A 131 5.61 -0.17 7.84
CA LYS A 131 6.37 -0.68 9.00
C LYS A 131 7.70 -1.25 8.54
N TRP A 132 8.79 -0.60 8.95
CA TRP A 132 10.13 -1.15 8.79
C TRP A 132 10.34 -2.35 9.70
N VAL A 133 10.83 -3.44 9.13
CA VAL A 133 11.22 -4.67 9.82
C VAL A 133 12.63 -5.06 9.38
N LYS A 134 13.50 -5.40 10.31
CA LYS A 134 14.90 -5.65 10.01
C LYS A 134 15.52 -6.72 10.90
N SER A 135 16.49 -7.43 10.35
CA SER A 135 17.38 -8.28 11.11
C SER A 135 18.84 -7.97 10.77
N LYS A 136 19.62 -7.64 11.78
CA LYS A 136 21.06 -7.44 11.63
C LYS A 136 21.78 -8.78 11.42
N GLU A 137 21.33 -9.82 12.12
CA GLU A 137 21.88 -11.17 12.05
C GLU A 137 21.82 -11.73 10.63
N TYR A 138 20.67 -11.57 9.97
CA TYR A 138 20.47 -12.05 8.60
C TYR A 138 20.78 -11.01 7.52
N ALA A 139 21.21 -9.80 7.92
CA ALA A 139 21.47 -8.66 7.01
C ALA A 139 20.30 -8.40 6.02
N VAL A 140 19.07 -8.47 6.51
CA VAL A 140 17.84 -8.27 5.72
C VAL A 140 17.00 -7.17 6.33
N VAL A 141 16.40 -6.36 5.45
CA VAL A 141 15.46 -5.32 5.78
C VAL A 141 14.25 -5.40 4.84
N GLY A 142 13.07 -5.11 5.35
CA GLY A 142 11.84 -5.01 4.58
C GLY A 142 10.97 -3.86 5.10
N VAL A 143 10.01 -3.46 4.27
CA VAL A 143 8.95 -2.53 4.65
C VAL A 143 7.62 -3.22 4.38
N VAL A 144 6.82 -3.40 5.42
CA VAL A 144 5.47 -3.98 5.33
C VAL A 144 4.49 -2.83 5.16
N ASP A 145 3.73 -2.84 4.06
CA ASP A 145 2.84 -1.73 3.72
C ASP A 145 1.75 -1.50 4.78
N ALA A 146 1.17 -2.59 5.31
CA ALA A 146 0.19 -2.49 6.38
C ALA A 146 0.26 -3.68 7.36
N VAL A 147 0.24 -3.37 8.65
CA VAL A 147 0.09 -4.34 9.73
C VAL A 147 -1.26 -4.13 10.38
N CYS A 148 -2.17 -5.07 10.20
CA CYS A 148 -3.53 -5.01 10.71
C CYS A 148 -3.72 -5.95 11.89
N SER A 149 -4.62 -5.61 12.81
CA SER A 149 -5.08 -6.51 13.86
C SER A 149 -6.34 -7.23 13.39
N ASP A 150 -6.44 -8.51 13.65
CA ASP A 150 -7.64 -9.30 13.41
C ASP A 150 -8.59 -9.20 14.61
N PHE A 151 -9.85 -9.61 14.42
CA PHE A 151 -10.86 -9.57 15.49
C PHE A 151 -10.53 -10.45 16.70
N ASP A 152 -9.75 -11.50 16.50
CA ASP A 152 -9.32 -12.44 17.56
C ASP A 152 -7.93 -12.08 18.15
N GLY A 153 -7.44 -10.88 17.86
CA GLY A 153 -6.15 -10.38 18.35
C GLY A 153 -4.95 -10.86 17.55
N GLY A 154 -5.15 -11.60 16.45
CA GLY A 154 -4.08 -11.99 15.54
C GLY A 154 -3.57 -10.81 14.72
N THR A 155 -2.42 -11.02 14.07
CA THR A 155 -1.80 -10.02 13.19
C THR A 155 -1.85 -10.48 11.74
N THR A 156 -2.26 -9.56 10.84
CA THR A 156 -2.22 -9.74 9.39
C THR A 156 -1.25 -8.74 8.77
N LEU A 157 -0.30 -9.23 7.97
CA LEU A 157 0.59 -8.39 7.16
C LEU A 157 0.05 -8.29 5.74
N LEU A 158 -0.07 -7.08 5.21
CA LEU A 158 -0.54 -6.81 3.86
C LEU A 158 0.52 -6.06 3.06
N ASP A 159 0.62 -6.45 1.78
CA ASP A 159 1.43 -5.79 0.77
C ASP A 159 0.48 -5.28 -0.34
N TYR A 160 0.56 -4.02 -0.70
CA TYR A 160 -0.28 -3.40 -1.71
C TYR A 160 0.37 -3.47 -3.09
N LYS A 161 -0.36 -3.99 -4.07
CA LYS A 161 0.11 -4.07 -5.46
C LYS A 161 -0.78 -3.23 -6.37
N THR A 162 -0.13 -2.38 -7.17
CA THR A 162 -0.81 -1.55 -8.18
C THR A 162 -0.88 -2.21 -9.55
N SER A 163 -0.31 -3.41 -9.69
CA SER A 163 -0.41 -4.22 -10.92
C SER A 163 -1.77 -4.91 -11.01
N LYS A 164 -2.20 -5.23 -12.23
CA LYS A 164 -3.37 -6.10 -12.43
C LYS A 164 -3.10 -7.48 -11.85
N ARG A 165 -4.11 -8.07 -11.22
CA ARG A 165 -4.05 -9.46 -10.77
C ARG A 165 -4.12 -10.39 -12.00
N TYR A 166 -3.12 -11.22 -12.17
CA TYR A 166 -3.09 -12.23 -13.23
C TYR A 166 -3.29 -13.63 -12.63
N GLY A 167 -4.42 -14.25 -12.93
CA GLY A 167 -4.71 -15.62 -12.52
C GLY A 167 -5.10 -15.81 -11.04
N ALA A 168 -5.22 -17.07 -10.65
CA ALA A 168 -5.64 -17.48 -9.29
C ALA A 168 -4.47 -17.58 -8.30
N TYR A 169 -3.25 -17.70 -8.81
CA TYR A 169 -2.05 -17.96 -7.99
C TYR A 169 -1.22 -16.70 -7.80
N LEU A 170 -0.64 -16.59 -6.62
CA LEU A 170 0.29 -15.54 -6.29
C LEU A 170 1.63 -15.80 -7.01
N PRO A 171 2.24 -14.81 -7.68
CA PRO A 171 3.58 -14.94 -8.25
C PRO A 171 4.60 -15.37 -7.19
N GLU A 172 5.54 -16.24 -7.56
CA GLU A 172 6.56 -16.77 -6.63
C GLU A 172 7.34 -15.68 -5.90
N GLU A 173 7.60 -14.57 -6.59
CA GLU A 173 8.31 -13.43 -6.01
C GLU A 173 7.53 -12.72 -4.91
N TYR A 174 6.20 -12.63 -5.02
CA TYR A 174 5.35 -12.06 -3.97
C TYR A 174 5.22 -13.02 -2.80
N TYR A 175 5.07 -14.31 -3.09
CA TYR A 175 5.06 -15.34 -2.06
C TYR A 175 6.34 -15.30 -1.22
N ARG A 176 7.51 -15.22 -1.88
CA ARG A 176 8.82 -15.09 -1.21
C ARG A 176 8.91 -13.80 -0.39
N GLN A 177 8.42 -12.68 -0.91
CA GLN A 177 8.39 -11.41 -0.20
C GLN A 177 7.57 -11.52 1.10
N LEU A 178 6.37 -12.11 1.02
CA LEU A 178 5.50 -12.29 2.18
C LEU A 178 6.12 -13.18 3.26
N ILE A 179 6.79 -14.27 2.87
CA ILE A 179 7.52 -15.13 3.82
C ILE A 179 8.63 -14.35 4.53
N ILE A 180 9.40 -13.54 3.78
CA ILE A 180 10.45 -12.71 4.37
C ILE A 180 9.85 -11.69 5.35
N TYR A 181 8.74 -11.07 5.01
CA TYR A 181 8.04 -10.15 5.91
C TYR A 181 7.56 -10.83 7.18
N ALA A 182 6.92 -12.01 7.07
CA ALA A 182 6.49 -12.78 8.22
C ALA A 182 7.67 -13.15 9.13
N PHE A 183 8.76 -13.61 8.55
CA PHE A 183 9.98 -13.96 9.28
C PHE A 183 10.57 -12.75 10.03
N LEU A 184 10.78 -11.63 9.33
CA LEU A 184 11.34 -10.42 9.93
C LEU A 184 10.42 -9.83 11.01
N TYR A 185 9.10 -9.84 10.76
CA TYR A 185 8.11 -9.40 11.74
C TYR A 185 8.16 -10.25 13.00
N THR A 186 8.24 -11.58 12.84
CA THR A 186 8.36 -12.51 13.97
C THR A 186 9.63 -12.26 14.79
N LEU A 187 10.77 -12.02 14.13
CA LEU A 187 12.02 -11.70 14.83
C LEU A 187 11.93 -10.38 15.62
N GLU A 188 11.24 -9.38 15.07
CA GLU A 188 11.17 -8.05 15.70
C GLU A 188 10.11 -7.98 16.81
N MET A 189 8.96 -8.62 16.58
CA MET A 189 7.80 -8.49 17.46
C MET A 189 7.64 -9.65 18.45
N GLY A 190 8.37 -10.76 18.24
CA GLY A 190 8.27 -11.95 19.09
C GLY A 190 7.01 -12.80 18.84
N GLU A 191 6.17 -12.42 17.86
CA GLU A 191 4.95 -13.15 17.49
C GLU A 191 4.86 -13.38 16.00
N MET A 192 4.38 -14.57 15.60
CA MET A 192 4.18 -14.91 14.20
C MET A 192 2.85 -14.29 13.69
N PRO A 193 2.84 -13.60 12.54
CA PRO A 193 1.59 -13.14 11.97
C PRO A 193 0.69 -14.32 11.59
N LYS A 194 -0.62 -14.16 11.86
CA LYS A 194 -1.62 -15.19 11.55
C LYS A 194 -1.85 -15.31 10.05
N PHE A 195 -1.82 -14.18 9.35
CA PHE A 195 -2.00 -14.12 7.90
C PHE A 195 -0.96 -13.18 7.27
N VAL A 196 -0.62 -13.50 6.04
CA VAL A 196 0.13 -12.62 5.14
C VAL A 196 -0.57 -12.61 3.79
N GLY A 197 -0.65 -11.47 3.14
CA GLY A 197 -1.41 -11.36 1.90
C GLY A 197 -1.04 -10.17 1.02
N VAL A 198 -1.51 -10.24 -0.22
CA VAL A 198 -1.42 -9.15 -1.19
C VAL A 198 -2.81 -8.56 -1.42
N ASN A 199 -2.88 -7.25 -1.43
CA ASN A 199 -4.07 -6.50 -1.80
C ASN A 199 -3.82 -5.80 -3.15
N TYR A 200 -4.67 -6.08 -4.18
CA TYR A 200 -4.57 -5.54 -5.53
C TYR A 200 -5.55 -4.40 -5.74
#